data_4d10c919fc7a632831a140a448977143
#
_entry.id   4d10c919fc7a632831a140a448977143
#
_cell.length_a   1.000
_cell.length_b   1.000
_cell.length_c   1.000
_cell.angle_alpha   90.00
_cell.angle_beta   90.00
_cell.angle_gamma   90.00
#
_symmetry.space_group_name_H-M   'P 1'
#
loop_
_entity.id
_entity.type
_entity.pdbx_description
1 polymer ?
#
loop_
_entity_poly.entity_id
_entity_poly.type
_entity_poly.pdbx_seq_one_letter_code
_entity_poly.pdbx_strand_id
1 'polypeptide(L)' 'LILGLDHAATRDDVKRAYRRMVKENHPDALVARGVPPEFIAIANEKLAVINEAYRRIMDAG' A
#
# COMPACT_ATOMS: atom_id res chain seq x y z
N LEU A 1 -10.64 -7.73 -1.69
CA LEU A 1 -9.58 -7.46 -0.71
C LEU A 1 -8.84 -6.19 -1.05
N ILE A 2 -8.47 -5.42 -0.05
CA ILE A 2 -7.79 -4.12 -0.21
C ILE A 2 -6.48 -4.27 -0.98
N LEU A 3 -5.73 -5.34 -0.72
CA LEU A 3 -4.44 -5.58 -1.35
C LEU A 3 -4.54 -6.32 -2.68
N GLY A 4 -5.75 -6.61 -3.15
CA GLY A 4 -5.96 -7.34 -4.39
C GLY A 4 -5.61 -8.82 -4.32
N LEU A 5 -5.51 -9.37 -3.12
CA LEU A 5 -5.20 -10.78 -2.90
C LEU A 5 -6.47 -11.56 -2.58
N ASP A 6 -6.50 -12.84 -2.95
CA ASP A 6 -7.58 -13.70 -2.54
C ASP A 6 -7.36 -14.22 -1.10
N HIS A 7 -8.35 -14.91 -0.55
CA HIS A 7 -8.28 -15.39 0.83
C HIS A 7 -7.34 -16.58 1.01
N ALA A 8 -6.80 -17.14 -0.06
CA ALA A 8 -5.81 -18.20 0.01
C ALA A 8 -4.38 -17.67 0.06
N ALA A 9 -4.19 -16.34 0.01
CA ALA A 9 -2.88 -15.73 0.03
C ALA A 9 -2.16 -16.00 1.36
N THR A 10 -0.87 -16.27 1.29
CA THR A 10 -0.03 -16.45 2.48
C THR A 10 0.40 -15.09 3.04
N ARG A 11 0.97 -15.10 4.25
CA ARG A 11 1.54 -13.87 4.83
C ARG A 11 2.65 -13.29 3.97
N ASP A 12 3.45 -14.16 3.34
CA ASP A 12 4.51 -13.69 2.45
C ASP A 12 3.95 -13.00 1.22
N ASP A 13 2.84 -13.52 0.68
CA ASP A 13 2.14 -12.88 -0.43
C ASP A 13 1.61 -11.51 -0.04
N VAL A 14 1.05 -11.39 1.17
CA VAL A 14 0.55 -10.13 1.71
C VAL A 14 1.69 -9.13 1.86
N LYS A 15 2.82 -9.55 2.42
CA LYS A 15 3.99 -8.69 2.56
C LYS A 15 4.50 -8.20 1.22
N ARG A 16 4.54 -9.07 0.23
CA ARG A 16 5.00 -8.72 -1.11
C ARG A 16 4.08 -7.68 -1.75
N ALA A 17 2.78 -7.92 -1.66
CA ALA A 17 1.80 -6.98 -2.20
C ALA A 17 1.89 -5.63 -1.50
N TYR A 18 2.02 -5.64 -0.17
CA TYR A 18 2.16 -4.43 0.62
C TYR A 18 3.38 -3.61 0.20
N ARG A 19 4.54 -4.27 0.09
CA ARG A 19 5.78 -3.59 -0.31
C ARG A 19 5.65 -2.97 -1.69
N ARG A 20 5.01 -3.67 -2.62
CA ARG A 20 4.79 -3.15 -3.98
C ARG A 20 3.89 -1.94 -3.96
N MET A 21 2.79 -1.99 -3.20
CA MET A 21 1.86 -0.86 -3.10
C MET A 21 2.51 0.36 -2.47
N VAL A 22 3.30 0.17 -1.42
CA VAL A 22 4.05 1.26 -0.78
C VAL A 22 5.04 1.86 -1.78
N LYS A 23 5.80 1.02 -2.48
CA LYS A 23 6.78 1.49 -3.45
C LYS A 23 6.13 2.29 -4.58
N GLU A 24 5.00 1.82 -5.10
CA GLU A 24 4.30 2.48 -6.20
C GLU A 24 3.65 3.80 -5.79
N ASN A 25 3.24 3.93 -4.54
CA ASN A 25 2.52 5.11 -4.04
C ASN A 25 3.36 5.96 -3.09
N HIS A 26 4.65 5.66 -2.92
CA HIS A 26 5.51 6.44 -2.05
C HIS A 26 5.64 7.87 -2.57
N PRO A 27 5.57 8.89 -1.70
CA PRO A 27 5.66 10.29 -2.13
C PRO A 27 6.88 10.59 -2.98
N ASP A 28 8.05 10.06 -2.62
CA ASP A 28 9.28 10.27 -3.37
C ASP A 28 9.19 9.73 -4.79
N ALA A 29 8.59 8.56 -4.96
CA ALA A 29 8.38 7.96 -6.28
C ALA A 29 7.42 8.80 -7.12
N LEU A 30 6.38 9.34 -6.50
CA LEU A 30 5.40 10.17 -7.20
C LEU A 30 6.00 11.51 -7.61
N VAL A 31 6.81 12.11 -6.77
CA VAL A 31 7.55 13.33 -7.10
C VAL A 31 8.47 13.07 -8.31
N ALA A 32 9.18 11.96 -8.30
CA ALA A 32 10.07 11.60 -9.38
C ALA A 32 9.35 11.42 -10.72
N ARG A 33 8.08 11.00 -10.67
CA ARG A 33 7.25 10.86 -11.87
C ARG A 33 6.60 12.17 -12.33
N GLY A 34 6.77 13.24 -11.55
CA GLY A 34 6.15 14.52 -11.88
C GLY A 34 4.68 14.63 -11.51
N VAL A 35 4.22 13.80 -10.58
CA VAL A 35 2.83 13.83 -10.11
C VAL A 35 2.55 15.13 -9.36
N PRO A 36 1.43 15.83 -9.65
CA PRO A 36 1.10 17.06 -8.94
C PRO A 36 0.91 16.85 -7.44
N PRO A 37 1.24 17.88 -6.61
CA PRO A 37 1.14 17.76 -5.15
C PRO A 37 -0.23 17.34 -4.63
N GLU A 38 -1.31 17.74 -5.29
CA GLU A 38 -2.65 17.38 -4.88
C GLU A 38 -2.88 15.87 -4.95
N PHE A 39 -2.32 15.23 -5.96
CA PHE A 39 -2.43 13.78 -6.13
C PHE A 39 -1.50 13.04 -5.17
N ILE A 40 -0.37 13.65 -4.82
CA ILE A 40 0.54 13.07 -3.82
C ILE A 40 -0.14 13.02 -2.46
N ALA A 41 -0.90 14.05 -2.09
CA ALA A 41 -1.66 14.07 -0.85
C ALA A 41 -2.69 12.93 -0.81
N ILE A 42 -3.37 12.69 -1.92
CA ILE A 42 -4.32 11.57 -2.04
C ILE A 42 -3.62 10.22 -1.87
N ALA A 43 -2.45 10.08 -2.48
CA ALA A 43 -1.66 8.85 -2.37
C ALA A 43 -1.21 8.61 -0.93
N ASN A 44 -0.84 9.65 -0.20
CA ASN A 44 -0.48 9.54 1.22
C ASN A 44 -1.65 9.02 2.05
N GLU A 45 -2.85 9.50 1.79
CA GLU A 45 -4.05 9.01 2.47
C GLU A 45 -4.29 7.53 2.17
N LYS A 46 -4.11 7.13 0.92
CA LYS A 46 -4.23 5.72 0.54
C LYS A 46 -3.20 4.85 1.25
N LEU A 47 -1.97 5.33 1.36
CA LEU A 47 -0.93 4.60 2.08
C LEU A 47 -1.28 4.41 3.54
N ALA A 48 -1.88 5.41 4.18
CA ALA A 48 -2.31 5.29 5.58
C ALA A 48 -3.35 4.17 5.74
N VAL A 49 -4.31 4.09 4.82
CA VAL A 49 -5.32 3.03 4.82
C VAL A 49 -4.68 1.66 4.57
N ILE A 50 -3.77 1.58 3.62
CA ILE A 50 -3.05 0.34 3.30
C ILE A 50 -2.24 -0.13 4.50
N ASN A 51 -1.53 0.78 5.16
CA ASN A 51 -0.74 0.46 6.35
C ASN A 51 -1.61 -0.09 7.48
N GLU A 52 -2.76 0.51 7.70
CA GLU A 52 -3.68 0.03 8.72
C GLU A 52 -4.25 -1.33 8.38
N ALA A 53 -4.65 -1.54 7.13
CA ALA A 53 -5.15 -2.83 6.67
C ALA A 53 -4.08 -3.91 6.81
N TYR A 54 -2.84 -3.60 6.43
CA TYR A 54 -1.73 -4.53 6.56
C TYR A 54 -1.49 -4.92 8.01
N ARG A 55 -1.50 -3.93 8.91
CA ARG A 55 -1.32 -4.17 10.35
C ARG A 55 -2.38 -5.11 10.88
N ARG A 56 -3.64 -4.89 10.51
CA ARG A 56 -4.76 -5.74 10.94
C ARG A 56 -4.61 -7.17 10.44
N ILE A 57 -4.21 -7.35 9.19
CA ILE A 57 -4.00 -8.67 8.62
C ILE A 57 -2.89 -9.41 9.35
N MET A 58 -1.78 -8.73 9.65
CA MET A 58 -0.64 -9.35 10.31
C MET A 58 -0.91 -9.63 11.78
N ASP A 59 -1.66 -8.76 12.45
CA ASP A 59 -2.00 -8.94 13.87
C ASP A 59 -3.06 -10.03 14.06
N ALA A 60 -3.97 -10.18 13.12
CA ALA A 60 -5.05 -11.16 13.21
C ALA A 60 -4.56 -12.60 13.02
N GLY A 61 -3.43 -12.75 12.40
CA GLY A 61 -2.89 -14.05 12.12
C GLY A 61 -1.97 -14.56 13.17
#